data_435667a2be8e0ff5d6059def57bbdbad
#
_entry.id   435667a2be8e0ff5d6059def57bbdbad
#
_cell.length_a   1.000
_cell.length_b   1.000
_cell.length_c   1.000
_cell.angle_alpha   90.00
_cell.angle_beta   90.00
_cell.angle_gamma   90.00
#
_symmetry.space_group_name_H-M   'P 1'
#
loop_
_entity.id
_entity.type
_entity.pdbx_description
1 polymer ?
#
loop_
_entity_poly.entity_id
_entity_poly.type
_entity_poly.pdbx_seq_one_letter_code
_entity_poly.pdbx_strand_id
1 'polypeptide(L)'
;MGTTDRSIAQNTILLYIRLIVVIFVAFFTQRLVLKALGVEDYGIYNVVGGLIVVIGIINTGMIQASQRFFAFEIGRGKQSDLKNIFGAALTIHALISIFVLLFAEILGVWFLNSIMTIPPDRLLAANFVFQATICSLLITVWTVPFDALIIAKEDFNIYAYISIVEYFLKLGIAYFISTFELYDKLIIYSWLLVLVTILCKLWSIIYGKRKYKECLLKFNKDRNYIKKMLSFASFSFIGNIGFVLRNQGVNLVLNIFFGPAINAARGVAYQVSTQVSSFAGNFQMAATPQITKNYANGNIGRMQSLIYKSSKYSFCLLFIL
;
A
#
# COMPACT_ATOMS: atom_id res chain seq x y z
N MET A 1 26.10 -20.09 3.75
CA MET A 1 24.84 -19.44 3.35
C MET A 1 24.64 -19.69 1.86
N GLY A 2 23.51 -20.29 1.44
CA GLY A 2 23.22 -20.46 0.01
C GLY A 2 23.02 -19.12 -0.68
N THR A 3 23.19 -19.06 -2.00
CA THR A 3 23.02 -17.82 -2.81
C THR A 3 21.66 -17.15 -2.56
N THR A 4 20.60 -17.92 -2.36
CA THR A 4 19.24 -17.47 -2.05
C THR A 4 19.13 -16.83 -0.65
N ASP A 5 19.79 -17.41 0.37
CA ASP A 5 19.77 -16.87 1.73
C ASP A 5 20.50 -15.51 1.78
N ARG A 6 21.59 -15.38 1.01
CA ARG A 6 22.31 -14.11 0.88
C ARG A 6 21.47 -13.03 0.18
N SER A 7 20.73 -13.41 -0.86
CA SER A 7 19.82 -12.49 -1.55
C SER A 7 18.70 -11.99 -0.61
N ILE A 8 18.06 -12.90 0.15
CA ILE A 8 17.04 -12.51 1.13
C ILE A 8 17.61 -11.57 2.18
N ALA A 9 18.81 -11.85 2.72
CA ALA A 9 19.44 -11.00 3.72
C ALA A 9 19.74 -9.59 3.17
N GLN A 10 20.30 -9.49 1.96
CA GLN A 10 20.58 -8.22 1.30
C GLN A 10 19.29 -7.41 1.05
N ASN A 11 18.27 -8.07 0.52
CA ASN A 11 16.97 -7.45 0.27
C ASN A 11 16.31 -6.97 1.58
N THR A 12 16.42 -7.76 2.65
CA THR A 12 15.91 -7.38 3.98
C THR A 12 16.61 -6.15 4.54
N ILE A 13 17.94 -6.11 4.47
CA ILE A 13 18.73 -4.94 4.92
C ILE A 13 18.31 -3.70 4.15
N LEU A 14 18.18 -3.79 2.84
CA LEU A 14 17.75 -2.69 2.00
C LEU A 14 16.34 -2.17 2.41
N LEU A 15 15.41 -3.10 2.63
CA LEU A 15 14.05 -2.75 3.04
C LEU A 15 14.01 -2.15 4.45
N TYR A 16 14.92 -2.53 5.34
CA TYR A 16 15.05 -1.92 6.67
C TYR A 16 15.63 -0.53 6.61
N ILE A 17 16.69 -0.32 5.82
CA ILE A 17 17.25 1.03 5.59
C ILE A 17 16.14 1.94 5.03
N ARG A 18 15.43 1.48 4.00
CA ARG A 18 14.26 2.19 3.47
C ARG A 18 13.23 2.50 4.55
N LEU A 19 12.85 1.52 5.38
CA LEU A 19 11.84 1.68 6.42
C LEU A 19 12.24 2.78 7.42
N ILE A 20 13.49 2.74 7.90
CA ILE A 20 14.02 3.74 8.84
C ILE A 20 13.99 5.14 8.21
N VAL A 21 14.48 5.28 6.98
CA VAL A 21 14.48 6.57 6.25
C VAL A 21 13.04 7.08 6.10
N VAL A 22 12.11 6.21 5.67
CA VAL A 22 10.70 6.57 5.47
C VAL A 22 10.04 7.02 6.77
N ILE A 23 10.24 6.31 7.88
CA ILE A 23 9.67 6.68 9.19
C ILE A 23 10.20 8.05 9.62
N PHE A 24 11.51 8.26 9.50
CA PHE A 24 12.14 9.51 9.88
C PHE A 24 11.63 10.70 9.05
N VAL A 25 11.63 10.55 7.72
CA VAL A 25 11.13 11.59 6.80
C VAL A 25 9.62 11.84 7.03
N ALA A 26 8.82 10.80 7.24
CA ALA A 26 7.38 10.94 7.50
C ALA A 26 7.10 11.72 8.77
N PHE A 27 7.88 11.50 9.84
CA PHE A 27 7.75 12.24 11.10
C PHE A 27 7.96 13.74 10.90
N PHE A 28 9.02 14.14 10.19
CA PHE A 28 9.26 15.55 9.89
C PHE A 28 8.20 16.14 8.96
N THR A 29 7.79 15.38 7.94
CA THR A 29 6.73 15.78 7.01
C THR A 29 5.44 16.08 7.76
N GLN A 30 5.01 15.18 8.64
CA GLN A 30 3.77 15.35 9.41
C GLN A 30 3.78 16.60 10.28
N ARG A 31 4.92 16.89 10.94
CA ARG A 31 5.08 18.10 11.74
C ARG A 31 4.97 19.38 10.90
N LEU A 32 5.62 19.40 9.72
CA LEU A 32 5.55 20.55 8.81
C LEU A 32 4.14 20.76 8.25
N VAL A 33 3.47 19.69 7.85
CA VAL A 33 2.10 19.75 7.33
C VAL A 33 1.14 20.27 8.39
N LEU A 34 1.23 19.77 9.64
CA LEU A 34 0.39 20.25 10.73
C LEU A 34 0.62 21.74 11.02
N LYS A 35 1.90 22.20 10.97
CA LYS A 35 2.24 23.62 11.15
C LYS A 35 1.71 24.48 10.00
N ALA A 36 1.77 23.97 8.76
CA ALA A 36 1.40 24.72 7.56
C ALA A 36 -0.12 24.84 7.37
N LEU A 37 -0.87 23.76 7.65
CA LEU A 37 -2.32 23.68 7.49
C LEU A 37 -3.09 24.17 8.74
N GLY A 38 -2.49 24.05 9.91
CA GLY A 38 -3.20 24.23 11.17
C GLY A 38 -4.01 23.00 11.57
N VAL A 39 -4.59 23.03 12.77
CA VAL A 39 -5.27 21.86 13.35
C VAL A 39 -6.53 21.50 12.59
N GLU A 40 -7.29 22.49 12.14
CA GLU A 40 -8.59 22.31 11.48
C GLU A 40 -8.42 21.65 10.10
N ASP A 41 -7.65 22.26 9.19
CA ASP A 41 -7.40 21.73 7.85
C ASP A 41 -6.66 20.40 7.87
N TYR A 42 -5.73 20.22 8.81
CA TYR A 42 -5.08 18.95 9.04
C TYR A 42 -6.07 17.87 9.51
N GLY A 43 -7.03 18.27 10.36
CA GLY A 43 -8.14 17.39 10.77
C GLY A 43 -9.00 16.96 9.59
N ILE A 44 -9.42 17.89 8.74
CA ILE A 44 -10.19 17.60 7.51
C ILE A 44 -9.40 16.64 6.60
N TYR A 45 -8.12 16.91 6.35
CA TYR A 45 -7.25 16.03 5.55
C TYR A 45 -7.21 14.60 6.08
N ASN A 46 -7.04 14.42 7.40
CA ASN A 46 -6.98 13.08 8.02
C ASN A 46 -8.32 12.34 7.97
N VAL A 47 -9.41 13.04 8.20
CA VAL A 47 -10.76 12.45 8.20
C VAL A 47 -11.13 11.99 6.76
N VAL A 48 -10.88 12.84 5.76
CA VAL A 48 -11.08 12.51 4.35
C VAL A 48 -10.16 11.36 3.91
N GLY A 49 -8.88 11.41 4.31
CA GLY A 49 -7.92 10.34 4.06
C GLY A 49 -8.34 9.00 4.69
N GLY A 50 -8.90 9.03 5.90
CA GLY A 50 -9.43 7.84 6.58
C GLY A 50 -10.57 7.15 5.80
N LEU A 51 -11.46 7.92 5.19
CA LEU A 51 -12.52 7.41 4.31
C LEU A 51 -11.94 6.61 3.13
N ILE A 52 -10.93 7.16 2.48
CA ILE A 52 -10.26 6.54 1.34
C ILE A 52 -9.52 5.26 1.75
N VAL A 53 -8.94 5.19 2.95
CA VAL A 53 -8.31 3.96 3.45
C VAL A 53 -9.33 2.83 3.55
N VAL A 54 -10.55 3.09 4.02
CA VAL A 54 -11.62 2.09 4.08
C VAL A 54 -11.98 1.59 2.66
N ILE A 55 -12.12 2.51 1.72
CA ILE A 55 -12.39 2.14 0.31
C ILE A 55 -11.23 1.31 -0.27
N GLY A 56 -10.00 1.66 0.07
CA GLY A 56 -8.76 1.00 -0.38
C GLY A 56 -8.57 -0.44 0.12
N ILE A 57 -9.29 -0.89 1.16
CA ILE A 57 -9.19 -2.27 1.68
C ILE A 57 -9.48 -3.30 0.57
N ILE A 58 -10.37 -2.99 -0.35
CA ILE A 58 -10.71 -3.86 -1.49
C ILE A 58 -9.46 -4.22 -2.31
N ASN A 59 -8.51 -3.29 -2.42
CA ASN A 59 -7.31 -3.49 -3.23
C ASN A 59 -6.26 -4.41 -2.57
N THR A 60 -6.25 -4.54 -1.24
CA THR A 60 -5.19 -5.28 -0.52
C THR A 60 -5.12 -6.76 -0.90
N GLY A 61 -6.26 -7.43 -1.03
CA GLY A 61 -6.34 -8.83 -1.45
C GLY A 61 -5.81 -9.04 -2.88
N MET A 62 -6.04 -8.08 -3.77
CA MET A 62 -5.57 -8.14 -5.14
C MET A 62 -4.07 -7.89 -5.28
N ILE A 63 -3.48 -7.04 -4.44
CA ILE A 63 -2.02 -6.85 -4.37
C ILE A 63 -1.35 -8.20 -4.04
N GLN A 64 -1.82 -8.88 -3.00
CA GLN A 64 -1.30 -10.18 -2.56
C GLN A 64 -1.48 -11.25 -3.65
N ALA A 65 -2.67 -11.28 -4.30
CA ALA A 65 -2.93 -12.19 -5.40
C ALA A 65 -1.95 -11.96 -6.55
N SER A 66 -1.78 -10.72 -7.01
CA SER A 66 -0.89 -10.39 -8.12
C SER A 66 0.56 -10.79 -7.82
N GLN A 67 1.08 -10.46 -6.64
CA GLN A 67 2.43 -10.83 -6.22
C GLN A 67 2.63 -12.36 -6.20
N ARG A 68 1.66 -13.09 -5.64
CA ARG A 68 1.72 -14.56 -5.55
C ARG A 68 1.70 -15.21 -6.93
N PHE A 69 0.76 -14.81 -7.79
CA PHE A 69 0.63 -15.42 -9.13
C PHE A 69 1.86 -15.12 -10.00
N PHE A 70 2.40 -13.91 -9.93
CA PHE A 70 3.64 -13.58 -10.65
C PHE A 70 4.83 -14.38 -10.13
N ALA A 71 5.05 -14.44 -8.82
CA ALA A 71 6.14 -15.21 -8.23
C ALA A 71 6.01 -16.72 -8.56
N PHE A 72 4.78 -17.27 -8.60
CA PHE A 72 4.51 -18.65 -8.93
C PHE A 72 4.91 -18.96 -10.38
N GLU A 73 4.49 -18.16 -11.36
CA GLU A 73 4.83 -18.40 -12.77
C GLU A 73 6.32 -18.14 -13.09
N ILE A 74 6.93 -17.18 -12.40
CA ILE A 74 8.38 -16.98 -12.46
C ILE A 74 9.09 -18.25 -11.97
N GLY A 75 8.61 -18.83 -10.86
CA GLY A 75 9.15 -20.10 -10.34
C GLY A 75 9.03 -21.26 -11.33
N ARG A 76 7.92 -21.35 -12.05
CA ARG A 76 7.70 -22.39 -13.10
C ARG A 76 8.51 -22.17 -14.38
N GLY A 77 9.14 -21.01 -14.55
CA GLY A 77 9.89 -20.67 -15.77
C GLY A 77 9.02 -20.44 -17.01
N LYS A 78 7.69 -20.30 -16.87
CA LYS A 78 6.74 -20.14 -17.98
C LYS A 78 6.48 -18.68 -18.32
N GLN A 79 7.33 -18.08 -19.16
CA GLN A 79 7.21 -16.67 -19.54
C GLN A 79 5.93 -16.33 -20.29
N SER A 80 5.36 -17.26 -21.09
CA SER A 80 4.09 -17.05 -21.80
C SER A 80 2.93 -16.86 -20.82
N ASP A 81 2.88 -17.70 -19.78
CA ASP A 81 1.83 -17.66 -18.78
C ASP A 81 1.95 -16.40 -17.91
N LEU A 82 3.18 -15.95 -17.62
CA LEU A 82 3.44 -14.71 -16.91
C LEU A 82 2.88 -13.47 -17.64
N LYS A 83 3.01 -13.41 -18.99
CA LYS A 83 2.38 -12.33 -19.79
C LYS A 83 0.86 -12.37 -19.70
N ASN A 84 0.28 -13.56 -19.77
CA ASN A 84 -1.18 -13.74 -19.71
C ASN A 84 -1.73 -13.32 -18.33
N ILE A 85 -1.03 -13.71 -17.26
CA ILE A 85 -1.41 -13.33 -15.88
C ILE A 85 -1.22 -11.83 -15.66
N PHE A 86 -0.17 -11.22 -16.21
CA PHE A 86 0.02 -9.78 -16.13
C PHE A 86 -1.13 -9.03 -16.81
N GLY A 87 -1.54 -9.47 -18.02
CA GLY A 87 -2.71 -8.93 -18.72
C GLY A 87 -4.02 -9.13 -17.95
N ALA A 88 -4.21 -10.29 -17.31
CA ALA A 88 -5.37 -10.55 -16.46
C ALA A 88 -5.38 -9.64 -15.21
N ALA A 89 -4.21 -9.45 -14.58
CA ALA A 89 -4.07 -8.52 -13.46
C ALA A 89 -4.43 -7.09 -13.86
N LEU A 90 -3.97 -6.61 -15.02
CA LEU A 90 -4.35 -5.29 -15.56
C LEU A 90 -5.88 -5.18 -15.74
N THR A 91 -6.51 -6.21 -16.30
CA THR A 91 -7.97 -6.23 -16.50
C THR A 91 -8.72 -6.14 -15.18
N ILE A 92 -8.30 -6.92 -14.18
CA ILE A 92 -8.95 -6.94 -12.86
C ILE A 92 -8.77 -5.60 -12.16
N HIS A 93 -7.55 -5.03 -12.16
CA HIS A 93 -7.30 -3.74 -11.50
C HIS A 93 -8.01 -2.58 -12.21
N ALA A 94 -8.20 -2.64 -13.54
CA ALA A 94 -9.04 -1.70 -14.25
C ALA A 94 -10.51 -1.78 -13.80
N LEU A 95 -11.07 -2.99 -13.65
CA LEU A 95 -12.43 -3.17 -13.15
C LEU A 95 -12.57 -2.72 -11.69
N ILE A 96 -11.59 -3.02 -10.83
CA ILE A 96 -11.56 -2.54 -9.45
C ILE A 96 -11.49 -1.00 -9.42
N SER A 97 -10.70 -0.38 -10.29
CA SER A 97 -10.60 1.09 -10.35
C SER A 97 -11.96 1.73 -10.71
N ILE A 98 -12.68 1.15 -11.67
CA ILE A 98 -14.04 1.61 -12.02
C ILE A 98 -15.00 1.44 -10.84
N PHE A 99 -14.97 0.27 -10.19
CA PHE A 99 -15.81 0.01 -9.03
C PHE A 99 -15.51 0.98 -7.87
N VAL A 100 -14.22 1.19 -7.55
CA VAL A 100 -13.77 2.11 -6.51
C VAL A 100 -14.19 3.54 -6.84
N LEU A 101 -14.06 3.97 -8.11
CA LEU A 101 -14.50 5.29 -8.55
C LEU A 101 -16.00 5.48 -8.32
N LEU A 102 -16.83 4.56 -8.83
CA LEU A 102 -18.29 4.65 -8.68
C LEU A 102 -18.72 4.61 -7.20
N PHE A 103 -18.10 3.75 -6.41
CA PHE A 103 -18.38 3.64 -4.97
C PHE A 103 -17.99 4.93 -4.23
N ALA A 104 -16.82 5.50 -4.53
CA ALA A 104 -16.34 6.72 -3.92
C ALA A 104 -17.20 7.93 -4.31
N GLU A 105 -17.56 8.06 -5.61
CA GLU A 105 -18.39 9.18 -6.07
C GLU A 105 -19.82 9.12 -5.53
N ILE A 106 -20.43 7.94 -5.46
CA ILE A 106 -21.82 7.81 -5.00
C ILE A 106 -21.90 7.86 -3.47
N LEU A 107 -21.21 6.94 -2.79
CA LEU A 107 -21.30 6.80 -1.35
C LEU A 107 -20.33 7.71 -0.59
N GLY A 108 -19.12 7.90 -1.10
CA GLY A 108 -18.13 8.72 -0.43
C GLY A 108 -18.47 10.20 -0.46
N VAL A 109 -18.91 10.73 -1.61
CA VAL A 109 -19.35 12.13 -1.72
C VAL A 109 -20.61 12.37 -0.88
N TRP A 110 -21.58 11.45 -0.91
CA TRP A 110 -22.75 11.53 -0.04
C TRP A 110 -22.36 11.55 1.43
N PHE A 111 -21.50 10.63 1.86
CA PHE A 111 -21.06 10.54 3.26
C PHE A 111 -20.29 11.80 3.70
N LEU A 112 -19.41 12.33 2.84
CA LEU A 112 -18.65 13.54 3.11
C LEU A 112 -19.56 14.75 3.32
N ASN A 113 -20.57 14.92 2.46
CA ASN A 113 -21.41 16.12 2.48
C ASN A 113 -22.63 16.03 3.39
N SER A 114 -23.06 14.81 3.79
CA SER A 114 -24.30 14.63 4.57
C SER A 114 -24.08 14.13 5.99
N ILE A 115 -22.98 13.41 6.25
CA ILE A 115 -22.76 12.75 7.56
C ILE A 115 -21.57 13.35 8.30
N MET A 116 -20.53 13.80 7.58
CA MET A 116 -19.36 14.37 8.23
C MET A 116 -19.62 15.79 8.74
N THR A 117 -19.13 16.05 9.95
CA THR A 117 -19.17 17.40 10.52
C THR A 117 -17.95 18.18 10.05
N ILE A 118 -18.13 18.95 8.96
CA ILE A 118 -17.10 19.81 8.38
C ILE A 118 -17.64 21.24 8.41
N PRO A 119 -16.83 22.25 8.79
CA PRO A 119 -17.25 23.65 8.75
C PRO A 119 -17.73 24.05 7.35
N PRO A 120 -18.86 24.78 7.24
CA PRO A 120 -19.45 25.12 5.93
C PRO A 120 -18.52 25.86 4.99
N ASP A 121 -17.66 26.72 5.53
CA ASP A 121 -16.65 27.48 4.77
C ASP A 121 -15.49 26.59 4.24
N ARG A 122 -15.26 25.41 4.85
CA ARG A 122 -14.23 24.44 4.44
C ARG A 122 -14.77 23.26 3.65
N LEU A 123 -16.10 23.13 3.48
CA LEU A 123 -16.73 22.00 2.78
C LEU A 123 -16.25 21.87 1.33
N LEU A 124 -16.08 23.00 0.64
CA LEU A 124 -15.56 23.01 -0.73
C LEU A 124 -14.13 22.48 -0.78
N ALA A 125 -13.26 22.92 0.12
CA ALA A 125 -11.89 22.43 0.23
C ALA A 125 -11.86 20.93 0.57
N ALA A 126 -12.72 20.44 1.45
CA ALA A 126 -12.83 19.02 1.78
C ALA A 126 -13.22 18.16 0.56
N ASN A 127 -14.13 18.65 -0.30
CA ASN A 127 -14.50 17.99 -1.55
C ASN A 127 -13.30 17.93 -2.52
N PHE A 128 -12.51 19.00 -2.68
CA PHE A 128 -11.30 18.98 -3.50
C PHE A 128 -10.26 18.00 -2.98
N VAL A 129 -10.07 17.92 -1.65
CA VAL A 129 -9.19 16.93 -1.00
C VAL A 129 -9.67 15.51 -1.27
N PHE A 130 -10.98 15.29 -1.18
CA PHE A 130 -11.58 13.98 -1.44
C PHE A 130 -11.34 13.55 -2.88
N GLN A 131 -11.57 14.42 -3.87
CA GLN A 131 -11.29 14.14 -5.27
C GLN A 131 -9.81 13.87 -5.54
N ALA A 132 -8.91 14.65 -4.94
CA ALA A 132 -7.47 14.43 -5.04
C ALA A 132 -7.07 13.06 -4.47
N THR A 133 -7.64 12.66 -3.34
CA THR A 133 -7.36 11.36 -2.71
C THR A 133 -7.93 10.19 -3.50
N ILE A 134 -9.13 10.32 -4.09
CA ILE A 134 -9.67 9.32 -5.04
C ILE A 134 -8.74 9.18 -6.24
N CYS A 135 -8.31 10.28 -6.84
CA CYS A 135 -7.40 10.29 -7.97
C CYS A 135 -6.09 9.52 -7.65
N SER A 136 -5.47 9.80 -6.49
CA SER A 136 -4.29 9.10 -6.01
C SER A 136 -4.52 7.61 -5.80
N LEU A 137 -5.68 7.23 -5.24
CA LEU A 137 -6.06 5.83 -5.03
C LEU A 137 -6.22 5.11 -6.37
N LEU A 138 -6.93 5.69 -7.34
CA LEU A 138 -7.14 5.09 -8.67
C LEU A 138 -5.83 4.86 -9.41
N ILE A 139 -4.91 5.84 -9.39
CA ILE A 139 -3.58 5.72 -9.96
C ILE A 139 -2.81 4.57 -9.30
N THR A 140 -2.89 4.48 -7.97
CA THR A 140 -2.23 3.42 -7.20
C THR A 140 -2.80 2.05 -7.56
N VAL A 141 -4.13 1.90 -7.60
CA VAL A 141 -4.81 0.63 -7.97
C VAL A 141 -4.42 0.19 -9.38
N TRP A 142 -4.44 1.12 -10.33
CA TRP A 142 -4.06 0.85 -11.73
C TRP A 142 -2.62 0.36 -11.88
N THR A 143 -1.71 0.83 -11.03
CA THR A 143 -0.27 0.51 -11.12
C THR A 143 0.16 -0.70 -10.32
N VAL A 144 -0.74 -1.30 -9.50
CA VAL A 144 -0.45 -2.49 -8.71
C VAL A 144 0.21 -3.62 -9.51
N PRO A 145 -0.22 -3.99 -10.73
CA PRO A 145 0.42 -5.07 -11.48
C PRO A 145 1.92 -4.84 -11.73
N PHE A 146 2.33 -3.59 -11.95
CA PHE A 146 3.74 -3.23 -12.15
C PHE A 146 4.54 -3.36 -10.85
N ASP A 147 4.03 -2.80 -9.76
CA ASP A 147 4.67 -2.89 -8.44
C ASP A 147 4.76 -4.34 -7.96
N ALA A 148 3.69 -5.12 -8.17
CA ALA A 148 3.64 -6.54 -7.83
C ALA A 148 4.67 -7.37 -8.62
N LEU A 149 4.88 -7.05 -9.90
CA LEU A 149 5.88 -7.74 -10.72
C LEU A 149 7.31 -7.37 -10.28
N ILE A 150 7.59 -6.11 -9.95
CA ILE A 150 8.88 -5.67 -9.39
C ILE A 150 9.21 -6.48 -8.12
N ILE A 151 8.25 -6.63 -7.21
CA ILE A 151 8.42 -7.41 -5.98
C ILE A 151 8.60 -8.91 -6.29
N ALA A 152 7.80 -9.47 -7.21
CA ALA A 152 7.90 -10.88 -7.60
C ALA A 152 9.23 -11.21 -8.29
N LYS A 153 9.83 -10.26 -9.02
CA LYS A 153 11.18 -10.34 -9.61
C LYS A 153 12.29 -10.08 -8.58
N GLU A 154 11.94 -9.69 -7.34
CA GLU A 154 12.87 -9.36 -6.25
C GLU A 154 13.75 -8.12 -6.53
N ASP A 155 13.24 -7.20 -7.31
CA ASP A 155 13.92 -5.94 -7.65
C ASP A 155 13.68 -4.89 -6.54
N PHE A 156 14.02 -5.26 -5.30
CA PHE A 156 13.77 -4.40 -4.14
C PHE A 156 14.57 -3.10 -4.15
N ASN A 157 15.65 -3.04 -4.92
CA ASN A 157 16.42 -1.79 -5.11
C ASN A 157 15.54 -0.69 -5.67
N ILE A 158 14.88 -0.94 -6.81
CA ILE A 158 14.03 0.08 -7.43
C ILE A 158 12.80 0.39 -6.59
N TYR A 159 12.22 -0.63 -5.95
CA TYR A 159 11.10 -0.44 -5.01
C TYR A 159 11.50 0.48 -3.85
N ALA A 160 12.68 0.28 -3.27
CA ALA A 160 13.18 1.12 -2.18
C ALA A 160 13.48 2.55 -2.67
N TYR A 161 14.13 2.71 -3.82
CA TYR A 161 14.43 4.04 -4.39
C TYR A 161 13.16 4.83 -4.68
N ILE A 162 12.18 4.26 -5.37
CA ILE A 162 10.92 4.95 -5.67
C ILE A 162 10.23 5.38 -4.36
N SER A 163 10.18 4.49 -3.38
CA SER A 163 9.57 4.79 -2.08
C SER A 163 10.29 5.91 -1.34
N ILE A 164 11.63 5.88 -1.28
CA ILE A 164 12.42 6.93 -0.62
C ILE A 164 12.21 8.28 -1.31
N VAL A 165 12.29 8.32 -2.65
CA VAL A 165 12.06 9.54 -3.44
C VAL A 165 10.64 10.08 -3.20
N GLU A 166 9.64 9.22 -3.15
CA GLU A 166 8.24 9.60 -2.86
C GLU A 166 8.15 10.36 -1.51
N TYR A 167 8.77 9.84 -0.45
CA TYR A 167 8.72 10.47 0.87
C TYR A 167 9.52 11.79 0.92
N PHE A 168 10.65 11.88 0.23
CA PHE A 168 11.38 13.14 0.11
C PHE A 168 10.61 14.19 -0.70
N LEU A 169 9.93 13.81 -1.77
CA LEU A 169 9.06 14.72 -2.51
C LEU A 169 7.90 15.22 -1.64
N LYS A 170 7.27 14.33 -0.84
CA LYS A 170 6.24 14.72 0.14
C LYS A 170 6.78 15.70 1.18
N LEU A 171 7.99 15.49 1.68
CA LEU A 171 8.68 16.41 2.58
C LEU A 171 8.93 17.78 1.90
N GLY A 172 9.38 17.77 0.64
CA GLY A 172 9.57 18.99 -0.15
C GLY A 172 8.29 19.79 -0.31
N ILE A 173 7.15 19.10 -0.59
CA ILE A 173 5.84 19.74 -0.66
C ILE A 173 5.43 20.32 0.70
N ALA A 174 5.63 19.57 1.79
CA ALA A 174 5.33 20.04 3.14
C ALA A 174 6.13 21.30 3.50
N TYR A 175 7.40 21.33 3.12
CA TYR A 175 8.24 22.51 3.27
C TYR A 175 7.75 23.68 2.40
N PHE A 176 7.40 23.41 1.13
CA PHE A 176 6.89 24.41 0.20
C PHE A 176 5.63 25.08 0.75
N ILE A 177 4.59 24.33 1.16
CA ILE A 177 3.36 24.90 1.71
C ILE A 177 3.55 25.59 3.06
N SER A 178 4.61 25.24 3.81
CA SER A 178 4.93 25.91 5.09
C SER A 178 5.60 27.27 4.89
N THR A 179 6.30 27.46 3.76
CA THR A 179 7.13 28.65 3.49
C THR A 179 6.38 29.70 2.68
N PHE A 180 5.53 29.27 1.75
CA PHE A 180 4.82 30.20 0.87
C PHE A 180 3.40 30.48 1.35
N GLU A 181 2.96 31.74 1.25
CA GLU A 181 1.56 32.11 1.46
C GLU A 181 0.76 31.77 0.19
N LEU A 182 -0.10 30.76 0.31
CA LEU A 182 -0.93 30.26 -0.77
C LEU A 182 -2.40 30.55 -0.44
N TYR A 183 -3.24 30.72 -1.48
CA TYR A 183 -4.65 31.03 -1.35
C TYR A 183 -5.40 29.97 -0.51
N ASP A 184 -5.21 28.69 -0.79
CA ASP A 184 -5.72 27.57 -0.01
C ASP A 184 -4.69 26.45 0.06
N LYS A 185 -3.99 26.39 1.20
CA LYS A 185 -2.91 25.43 1.43
C LYS A 185 -3.39 23.98 1.41
N LEU A 186 -4.61 23.72 1.86
CA LEU A 186 -5.17 22.37 1.95
C LEU A 186 -5.43 21.79 0.54
N ILE A 187 -6.06 22.59 -0.34
CA ILE A 187 -6.33 22.18 -1.73
C ILE A 187 -5.01 21.96 -2.47
N ILE A 188 -4.09 22.93 -2.41
CA ILE A 188 -2.80 22.86 -3.11
C ILE A 188 -1.99 21.66 -2.62
N TYR A 189 -1.93 21.44 -1.30
CA TYR A 189 -1.24 20.28 -0.73
C TYR A 189 -1.77 18.95 -1.29
N SER A 190 -3.08 18.77 -1.29
CA SER A 190 -3.69 17.53 -1.75
C SER A 190 -3.41 17.24 -3.23
N TRP A 191 -3.48 18.25 -4.11
CA TRP A 191 -3.19 18.09 -5.54
C TRP A 191 -1.70 17.91 -5.83
N LEU A 192 -0.81 18.53 -5.08
CA LEU A 192 0.63 18.28 -5.18
C LEU A 192 0.97 16.82 -4.78
N LEU A 193 0.26 16.24 -3.81
CA LEU A 193 0.40 14.82 -3.47
C LEU A 193 -0.06 13.90 -4.62
N VAL A 194 -1.11 14.28 -5.38
CA VAL A 194 -1.50 13.56 -6.60
C VAL A 194 -0.35 13.57 -7.61
N LEU A 195 0.27 14.75 -7.81
CA LEU A 195 1.41 14.88 -8.73
C LEU A 195 2.57 13.95 -8.33
N VAL A 196 2.93 13.92 -7.05
CA VAL A 196 3.95 12.98 -6.56
C VAL A 196 3.57 11.53 -6.84
N THR A 197 2.31 11.17 -6.58
CA THR A 197 1.81 9.83 -6.87
C THR A 197 1.95 9.50 -8.36
N ILE A 198 1.54 10.42 -9.24
CA ILE A 198 1.70 10.24 -10.70
C ILE A 198 3.17 10.02 -11.06
N LEU A 199 4.08 10.88 -10.59
CA LEU A 199 5.51 10.78 -10.93
C LEU A 199 6.12 9.45 -10.48
N CYS A 200 5.87 9.04 -9.23
CA CYS A 200 6.40 7.79 -8.69
C CYS A 200 5.82 6.57 -9.39
N LYS A 201 4.52 6.58 -9.69
CA LYS A 201 3.86 5.47 -10.38
C LYS A 201 4.21 5.39 -11.85
N LEU A 202 4.40 6.51 -12.53
CA LEU A 202 4.97 6.54 -13.87
C LEU A 202 6.39 5.96 -13.90
N TRP A 203 7.19 6.25 -12.89
CA TRP A 203 8.53 5.64 -12.77
C TRP A 203 8.44 4.11 -12.69
N SER A 204 7.57 3.55 -11.81
CA SER A 204 7.32 2.10 -11.74
C SER A 204 6.91 1.51 -13.10
N ILE A 205 5.99 2.17 -13.81
CA ILE A 205 5.52 1.73 -15.13
C ILE A 205 6.65 1.74 -16.17
N ILE A 206 7.38 2.86 -16.27
CA ILE A 206 8.47 3.02 -17.24
C ILE A 206 9.57 2.01 -16.98
N TYR A 207 9.95 1.84 -15.72
CA TYR A 207 10.95 0.84 -15.32
C TYR A 207 10.50 -0.58 -15.68
N GLY A 208 9.27 -0.95 -15.28
CA GLY A 208 8.69 -2.25 -15.59
C GLY A 208 8.67 -2.54 -17.09
N LYS A 209 8.21 -1.58 -17.91
CA LYS A 209 8.18 -1.73 -19.38
C LYS A 209 9.56 -1.85 -20.02
N ARG A 210 10.56 -1.12 -19.51
CA ARG A 210 11.92 -1.17 -20.06
C ARG A 210 12.66 -2.45 -19.68
N LYS A 211 12.44 -2.94 -18.47
CA LYS A 211 13.20 -4.08 -17.94
C LYS A 211 12.53 -5.42 -18.18
N TYR A 212 11.20 -5.50 -18.15
CA TYR A 212 10.45 -6.76 -18.20
C TYR A 212 9.63 -6.86 -19.48
N LYS A 213 9.96 -7.86 -20.32
CA LYS A 213 9.25 -8.14 -21.57
C LYS A 213 7.77 -8.56 -21.37
N GLU A 214 7.42 -8.90 -20.14
CA GLU A 214 6.08 -9.30 -19.72
C GLU A 214 5.14 -8.11 -19.47
N CYS A 215 5.69 -6.92 -19.22
CA CYS A 215 4.95 -5.69 -18.98
C CYS A 215 4.32 -5.10 -20.26
N LEU A 216 3.49 -5.88 -20.93
CA LEU A 216 2.72 -5.39 -22.07
C LEU A 216 1.37 -4.86 -21.59
N LEU A 217 0.99 -3.65 -22.02
CA LEU A 217 -0.34 -3.09 -21.79
C LEU A 217 -1.38 -3.79 -22.67
N LYS A 218 -1.44 -5.12 -22.57
CA LYS A 218 -2.42 -5.93 -23.28
C LYS A 218 -3.38 -6.55 -22.25
N PHE A 219 -4.61 -6.10 -22.28
CA PHE A 219 -5.66 -6.71 -21.45
C PHE A 219 -5.90 -8.15 -21.87
N ASN A 220 -5.86 -9.05 -20.91
CA ASN A 220 -6.21 -10.44 -21.14
C ASN A 220 -7.58 -10.73 -20.48
N LYS A 221 -8.52 -11.21 -21.30
CA LYS A 221 -9.89 -11.56 -20.87
C LYS A 221 -10.04 -13.06 -20.60
N ASP A 222 -8.95 -13.82 -20.49
CA ASP A 222 -9.02 -15.25 -20.20
C ASP A 222 -9.67 -15.48 -18.82
N ARG A 223 -10.86 -16.05 -18.86
CA ARG A 223 -11.68 -16.32 -17.67
C ARG A 223 -10.97 -17.20 -16.65
N ASN A 224 -10.09 -18.11 -17.08
CA ASN A 224 -9.41 -19.03 -16.17
C ASN A 224 -8.42 -18.27 -15.25
N TYR A 225 -7.59 -17.39 -15.80
CA TYR A 225 -6.67 -16.59 -15.00
C TYR A 225 -7.42 -15.60 -14.11
N ILE A 226 -8.41 -14.90 -14.66
CA ILE A 226 -9.25 -13.95 -13.92
C ILE A 226 -9.96 -14.65 -12.75
N LYS A 227 -10.62 -15.79 -12.99
CA LYS A 227 -11.32 -16.55 -11.95
C LYS A 227 -10.38 -17.02 -10.83
N LYS A 228 -9.21 -17.56 -11.18
CA LYS A 228 -8.22 -18.00 -10.19
C LYS A 228 -7.71 -16.86 -9.32
N MET A 229 -7.37 -15.71 -9.93
CA MET A 229 -6.89 -14.54 -9.20
C MET A 229 -7.97 -13.93 -8.31
N LEU A 230 -9.19 -13.77 -8.82
CA LEU A 230 -10.34 -13.26 -8.04
C LEU A 230 -10.71 -14.19 -6.88
N SER A 231 -10.74 -15.51 -7.11
CA SER A 231 -11.01 -16.47 -6.03
C SER A 231 -10.00 -16.35 -4.90
N PHE A 232 -8.71 -16.29 -5.22
CA PHE A 232 -7.67 -16.09 -4.20
C PHE A 232 -7.82 -14.73 -3.49
N ALA A 233 -8.06 -13.67 -4.26
CA ALA A 233 -8.24 -12.33 -3.72
C ALA A 233 -9.46 -12.24 -2.79
N SER A 234 -10.56 -12.92 -3.11
CA SER A 234 -11.77 -12.95 -2.28
C SER A 234 -11.50 -13.58 -0.91
N PHE A 235 -10.75 -14.69 -0.85
CA PHE A 235 -10.34 -15.28 0.43
C PHE A 235 -9.42 -14.36 1.23
N SER A 236 -8.45 -13.73 0.57
CA SER A 236 -7.57 -12.74 1.21
C SER A 236 -8.35 -11.52 1.70
N PHE A 237 -9.35 -11.08 0.95
CA PHE A 237 -10.22 -9.97 1.31
C PHE A 237 -11.04 -10.26 2.57
N ILE A 238 -11.65 -11.46 2.67
CA ILE A 238 -12.37 -11.90 3.88
C ILE A 238 -11.45 -11.89 5.09
N GLY A 239 -10.22 -12.42 4.97
CA GLY A 239 -9.21 -12.37 6.02
C GLY A 239 -8.85 -10.94 6.46
N ASN A 240 -8.66 -10.04 5.51
CA ASN A 240 -8.36 -8.64 5.78
C ASN A 240 -9.53 -7.90 6.45
N ILE A 241 -10.78 -8.16 6.02
CA ILE A 241 -11.98 -7.63 6.69
C ILE A 241 -12.03 -8.10 8.14
N GLY A 242 -11.80 -9.40 8.41
CA GLY A 242 -11.77 -9.93 9.77
C GLY A 242 -10.74 -9.21 10.65
N PHE A 243 -9.55 -8.93 10.12
CA PHE A 243 -8.52 -8.16 10.80
C PHE A 243 -8.97 -6.72 11.14
N VAL A 244 -9.58 -6.02 10.16
CA VAL A 244 -10.08 -4.64 10.35
C VAL A 244 -11.23 -4.62 11.34
N LEU A 245 -12.22 -5.53 11.21
CA LEU A 245 -13.35 -5.62 12.13
C LEU A 245 -12.89 -5.91 13.56
N ARG A 246 -11.90 -6.79 13.75
CA ARG A 246 -11.31 -7.04 15.06
C ARG A 246 -10.74 -5.75 15.66
N ASN A 247 -9.96 -4.99 14.91
CA ASN A 247 -9.32 -3.78 15.42
C ASN A 247 -10.32 -2.68 15.71
N GLN A 248 -11.25 -2.44 14.79
CA GLN A 248 -12.29 -1.41 14.95
C GLN A 248 -13.34 -1.83 15.98
N GLY A 249 -13.70 -3.11 16.04
CA GLY A 249 -14.59 -3.65 17.05
C GLY A 249 -14.06 -3.44 18.48
N VAL A 250 -12.76 -3.72 18.69
CA VAL A 250 -12.14 -3.45 20.00
C VAL A 250 -12.14 -1.94 20.32
N ASN A 251 -11.90 -1.06 19.33
CA ASN A 251 -11.99 0.39 19.53
C ASN A 251 -13.41 0.82 19.97
N LEU A 252 -14.43 0.25 19.31
CA LEU A 252 -15.83 0.53 19.61
C LEU A 252 -16.18 0.09 21.04
N VAL A 253 -15.84 -1.15 21.41
CA VAL A 253 -16.09 -1.69 22.74
C VAL A 253 -15.38 -0.85 23.81
N LEU A 254 -14.11 -0.52 23.61
CA LEU A 254 -13.38 0.34 24.56
C LEU A 254 -14.01 1.74 24.69
N ASN A 255 -14.51 2.29 23.60
CA ASN A 255 -15.17 3.60 23.64
C ASN A 255 -16.47 3.54 24.45
N ILE A 256 -17.30 2.51 24.20
CA ILE A 256 -18.61 2.35 24.88
C ILE A 256 -18.44 2.14 26.39
N PHE A 257 -17.49 1.29 26.79
CA PHE A 257 -17.35 0.91 28.21
C PHE A 257 -16.39 1.78 29.01
N PHE A 258 -15.38 2.36 28.38
CA PHE A 258 -14.29 3.08 29.07
C PHE A 258 -14.08 4.53 28.59
N GLY A 259 -14.79 4.94 27.55
CA GLY A 259 -14.75 6.30 27.02
C GLY A 259 -13.52 6.66 26.19
N PRO A 260 -13.42 7.92 25.72
CA PRO A 260 -12.43 8.33 24.72
C PRO A 260 -10.98 8.35 25.22
N ALA A 261 -10.73 8.52 26.51
CA ALA A 261 -9.37 8.55 27.07
C ALA A 261 -8.64 7.21 26.91
N ILE A 262 -9.34 6.09 27.14
CA ILE A 262 -8.78 4.74 26.96
C ILE A 262 -8.56 4.46 25.47
N ASN A 263 -9.45 4.94 24.59
CA ASN A 263 -9.24 4.85 23.15
C ASN A 263 -8.01 5.61 22.68
N ALA A 264 -7.75 6.80 23.23
CA ALA A 264 -6.54 7.57 22.90
C ALA A 264 -5.27 6.81 23.32
N ALA A 265 -5.24 6.29 24.55
CA ALA A 265 -4.11 5.49 25.04
C ALA A 265 -3.87 4.24 24.16
N ARG A 266 -4.94 3.51 23.80
CA ARG A 266 -4.86 2.39 22.88
C ARG A 266 -4.37 2.80 21.50
N GLY A 267 -4.79 3.96 20.99
CA GLY A 267 -4.33 4.50 19.70
C GLY A 267 -2.81 4.65 19.66
N VAL A 268 -2.22 5.21 20.72
CA VAL A 268 -0.75 5.33 20.83
C VAL A 268 -0.09 3.95 20.89
N ALA A 269 -0.58 3.04 21.73
CA ALA A 269 -0.04 1.69 21.84
C ALA A 269 -0.14 0.92 20.51
N TYR A 270 -1.26 1.06 19.80
CA TYR A 270 -1.45 0.43 18.49
C TYR A 270 -0.50 1.00 17.44
N GLN A 271 -0.23 2.30 17.44
CA GLN A 271 0.73 2.93 16.54
C GLN A 271 2.14 2.36 16.74
N VAL A 272 2.59 2.23 18.00
CA VAL A 272 3.89 1.60 18.32
C VAL A 272 3.93 0.15 17.83
N SER A 273 2.90 -0.64 18.17
CA SER A 273 2.79 -2.05 17.74
C SER A 273 2.83 -2.20 16.21
N THR A 274 2.21 -1.30 15.48
CA THR A 274 2.21 -1.32 14.01
C THR A 274 3.61 -1.03 13.44
N GLN A 275 4.35 -0.09 14.03
CA GLN A 275 5.72 0.19 13.61
C GLN A 275 6.66 -0.99 13.89
N VAL A 276 6.57 -1.60 15.05
CA VAL A 276 7.34 -2.82 15.38
C VAL A 276 6.99 -3.95 14.39
N SER A 277 5.69 -4.18 14.14
CA SER A 277 5.24 -5.21 13.18
C SER A 277 5.73 -4.95 11.75
N SER A 278 5.98 -3.70 11.37
CA SER A 278 6.48 -3.34 10.04
C SER A 278 7.87 -3.92 9.77
N PHE A 279 8.71 -4.12 10.78
CA PHE A 279 10.01 -4.79 10.62
C PHE A 279 9.84 -6.24 10.18
N ALA A 280 8.97 -7.00 10.86
CA ALA A 280 8.67 -8.38 10.46
C ALA A 280 8.00 -8.44 9.09
N GLY A 281 7.11 -7.49 8.78
CA GLY A 281 6.45 -7.37 7.48
C GLY A 281 7.43 -7.15 6.32
N ASN A 282 8.41 -6.26 6.47
CA ASN A 282 9.45 -6.05 5.45
C ASN A 282 10.34 -7.28 5.25
N PHE A 283 10.68 -8.01 6.34
CA PHE A 283 11.41 -9.27 6.23
C PHE A 283 10.59 -10.31 5.44
N GLN A 284 9.30 -10.47 5.77
CA GLN A 284 8.41 -11.39 5.07
C GLN A 284 8.25 -10.99 3.59
N MET A 285 8.19 -9.69 3.27
CA MET A 285 8.12 -9.21 1.89
C MET A 285 9.34 -9.65 1.07
N ALA A 286 10.55 -9.68 1.66
CA ALA A 286 11.75 -10.18 1.01
C ALA A 286 11.75 -11.70 0.82
N ALA A 287 11.17 -12.45 1.76
CA ALA A 287 11.17 -13.92 1.77
C ALA A 287 10.05 -14.54 0.90
N THR A 288 8.87 -13.92 0.87
CA THR A 288 7.65 -14.46 0.24
C THR A 288 7.82 -14.83 -1.25
N PRO A 289 8.46 -14.02 -2.12
CA PRO A 289 8.67 -14.40 -3.52
C PRO A 289 9.50 -15.68 -3.67
N GLN A 290 10.54 -15.83 -2.84
CA GLN A 290 11.41 -17.02 -2.85
C GLN A 290 10.67 -18.28 -2.38
N ILE A 291 9.85 -18.17 -1.35
CA ILE A 291 9.01 -19.29 -0.85
C ILE A 291 8.07 -19.74 -1.98
N THR A 292 7.39 -18.79 -2.63
CA THR A 292 6.44 -19.09 -3.71
C THR A 292 7.11 -19.69 -4.93
N LYS A 293 8.29 -19.19 -5.33
CA LYS A 293 9.06 -19.73 -6.45
C LYS A 293 9.53 -21.17 -6.20
N ASN A 294 10.04 -21.45 -4.98
CA ASN A 294 10.47 -22.81 -4.63
C ASN A 294 9.31 -23.79 -4.60
N TYR A 295 8.14 -23.37 -4.11
CA TYR A 295 6.91 -24.14 -4.20
C TYR A 295 6.52 -24.45 -5.64
N ALA A 296 6.56 -23.45 -6.52
CA ALA A 296 6.22 -23.60 -7.93
C ALA A 296 7.16 -24.54 -8.70
N ASN A 297 8.44 -24.57 -8.30
CA ASN A 297 9.46 -25.45 -8.84
C ASN A 297 9.43 -26.89 -8.28
N GLY A 298 8.52 -27.19 -7.33
CA GLY A 298 8.48 -28.48 -6.64
C GLY A 298 9.59 -28.69 -5.61
N ASN A 299 10.40 -27.66 -5.30
CA ASN A 299 11.46 -27.75 -4.30
C ASN A 299 10.90 -27.55 -2.87
N ILE A 300 10.12 -28.52 -2.44
CA ILE A 300 9.37 -28.46 -1.17
C ILE A 300 10.31 -28.34 0.05
N GLY A 301 11.43 -29.08 0.06
CA GLY A 301 12.39 -29.03 1.15
C GLY A 301 12.99 -27.62 1.34
N ARG A 302 13.33 -26.95 0.22
CA ARG A 302 13.82 -25.55 0.28
C ARG A 302 12.72 -24.59 0.74
N MET A 303 11.51 -24.75 0.22
CA MET A 303 10.36 -23.95 0.64
C MET A 303 10.14 -24.08 2.16
N GLN A 304 10.09 -25.30 2.70
CA GLN A 304 9.92 -25.54 4.14
C GLN A 304 11.05 -24.91 4.96
N SER A 305 12.31 -25.07 4.54
CA SER A 305 13.45 -24.44 5.20
C SER A 305 13.31 -22.91 5.24
N LEU A 306 12.86 -22.28 4.15
CA LEU A 306 12.62 -20.83 4.13
C LEU A 306 11.48 -20.40 5.06
N ILE A 307 10.39 -21.18 5.12
CA ILE A 307 9.27 -20.91 6.04
C ILE A 307 9.76 -21.00 7.50
N TYR A 308 10.50 -22.05 7.86
CA TYR A 308 11.08 -22.20 9.20
C TYR A 308 11.99 -21.02 9.56
N LYS A 309 12.92 -20.68 8.68
CA LYS A 309 13.83 -19.55 8.90
C LYS A 309 13.07 -18.23 9.02
N SER A 310 12.07 -18.00 8.15
CA SER A 310 11.26 -16.78 8.19
C SER A 310 10.49 -16.65 9.49
N SER A 311 9.86 -17.73 9.96
CA SER A 311 9.15 -17.73 11.23
C SER A 311 10.10 -17.47 12.40
N LYS A 312 11.24 -18.17 12.46
CA LYS A 312 12.24 -17.99 13.51
C LYS A 312 12.78 -16.57 13.56
N TYR A 313 13.20 -16.01 12.42
CA TYR A 313 13.77 -14.68 12.39
C TYR A 313 12.73 -13.60 12.66
N SER A 314 11.50 -13.73 12.16
CA SER A 314 10.40 -12.81 12.48
C SER A 314 10.09 -12.82 13.99
N PHE A 315 10.06 -14.01 14.62
CA PHE A 315 9.87 -14.13 16.06
C PHE A 315 11.00 -13.46 16.84
N CYS A 316 12.26 -13.80 16.54
CA CYS A 316 13.41 -13.18 17.20
C CYS A 316 13.41 -11.65 17.07
N LEU A 317 13.06 -11.12 15.88
CA LEU A 317 12.98 -9.70 15.61
C LEU A 317 11.92 -9.01 16.47
N LEU A 318 10.71 -9.60 16.55
CA LEU A 318 9.62 -9.06 17.36
C LEU A 318 9.86 -9.22 18.87
N PHE A 319 10.68 -10.21 19.27
CA PHE A 319 11.03 -10.43 20.67
C PHE A 319 12.08 -9.44 21.20
N ILE A 320 12.97 -8.96 20.30
CA ILE A 320 14.04 -8.01 20.66
C ILE A 320 13.52 -6.56 20.65
N LEU A 321 12.57 -6.24 19.74
CA LEU A 321 11.97 -4.92 19.61
C LEU A 321 10.85 -4.67 20.63
#